data_7fc7b56c57df60abad4113d73537bf99
#
_entry.id   7fc7b56c57df60abad4113d73537bf99
#
_cell.length_a   1.000
_cell.length_b   1.000
_cell.length_c   1.000
_cell.angle_alpha   90.00
_cell.angle_beta   90.00
_cell.angle_gamma   90.00
#
_symmetry.space_group_name_H-M   'P 1'
#
loop_
_entity.id
_entity.type
_entity.pdbx_description
1 polymer ?
#
loop_
_entity_poly.entity_id
_entity_poly.type
_entity_poly.pdbx_seq_one_letter_code
_entity_poly.pdbx_strand_id
1 'polypeptide(L)'
;MHFEILVEGQAELTALSILMPKILGEYENPHTWKIHKHRGIGRIPDDPMQTPNPRDTTLLHLLPAKLRAYSKAPRADRVIIVLLDLDDKDLEIFYQELRSLLALCDGEFEANFEFAIEELEAWYLGDRNALVAFNPDIRFGALTDYVQDSICGTWEFLARADDPSVLTQKKRSRHSLDKKKEWSKKIPPHMDVDSNNSPSFNTFLSRLRAHAI
;
A
#
# COMPACT_ATOMS: atom_id res chain seq x y z
N MET A 1 -15.77 12.64 4.86
CA MET A 1 -15.43 11.22 5.13
C MET A 1 -14.18 11.11 5.98
N HIS A 2 -14.04 10.05 6.78
CA HIS A 2 -12.85 9.69 7.53
C HIS A 2 -12.30 8.35 7.01
N PHE A 3 -11.04 8.31 6.61
CA PHE A 3 -10.39 7.11 6.09
C PHE A 3 -9.44 6.51 7.14
N GLU A 4 -9.72 5.29 7.58
CA GLU A 4 -8.81 4.47 8.39
C GLU A 4 -8.01 3.58 7.45
N ILE A 5 -6.73 3.87 7.27
CA ILE A 5 -5.89 3.19 6.28
C ILE A 5 -4.92 2.27 7.03
N LEU A 6 -5.02 0.97 6.78
CA LEU A 6 -4.16 -0.05 7.38
C LEU A 6 -3.10 -0.44 6.36
N VAL A 7 -1.82 -0.34 6.72
CA VAL A 7 -0.68 -0.63 5.83
C VAL A 7 0.35 -1.53 6.51
N GLU A 8 1.19 -2.18 5.72
CA GLU A 8 2.15 -3.15 6.21
C GLU A 8 3.29 -2.53 7.02
N GLY A 9 3.77 -1.36 6.62
CA GLY A 9 4.96 -0.83 7.23
C GLY A 9 5.20 0.68 7.09
N GLN A 10 6.46 1.06 7.23
CA GLN A 10 6.87 2.45 7.26
C GLN A 10 6.93 3.06 5.85
N ALA A 11 7.23 2.28 4.81
CA ALA A 11 7.33 2.79 3.45
C ALA A 11 5.96 3.26 2.96
N GLU A 12 4.92 2.43 3.12
CA GLU A 12 3.54 2.72 2.76
C GLU A 12 3.01 3.92 3.55
N LEU A 13 3.23 3.95 4.89
CA LEU A 13 2.85 5.09 5.72
C LEU A 13 3.47 6.38 5.21
N THR A 14 4.77 6.35 4.88
CA THR A 14 5.50 7.55 4.40
C THR A 14 4.96 8.01 3.05
N ALA A 15 4.81 7.09 2.08
CA ALA A 15 4.29 7.40 0.76
C ALA A 15 2.87 7.96 0.82
N LEU A 16 1.97 7.27 1.55
CA LEU A 16 0.59 7.70 1.67
C LEU A 16 0.43 9.03 2.42
N SER A 17 1.28 9.31 3.42
CA SER A 17 1.25 10.62 4.09
C SER A 17 1.50 11.78 3.12
N ILE A 18 2.21 11.52 2.01
CA ILE A 18 2.48 12.50 0.95
C ILE A 18 1.38 12.48 -0.13
N LEU A 19 0.90 11.28 -0.48
CA LEU A 19 -0.08 11.12 -1.57
C LEU A 19 -1.50 11.49 -1.15
N MET A 20 -1.91 11.23 0.09
CA MET A 20 -3.27 11.50 0.54
C MET A 20 -3.71 12.96 0.34
N PRO A 21 -2.90 14.00 0.68
CA PRO A 21 -3.26 15.38 0.36
C PRO A 21 -3.38 15.66 -1.14
N LYS A 22 -2.62 14.96 -1.99
CA LYS A 22 -2.72 15.09 -3.44
C LYS A 22 -3.98 14.43 -4.00
N ILE A 23 -4.49 13.39 -3.33
CA ILE A 23 -5.66 12.62 -3.76
C ILE A 23 -6.96 13.26 -3.28
N LEU A 24 -7.01 13.66 -2.00
CA LEU A 24 -8.23 14.07 -1.30
C LEU A 24 -8.28 15.57 -0.96
N GLY A 25 -7.23 16.34 -1.26
CA GLY A 25 -7.11 17.72 -0.80
C GLY A 25 -6.48 17.82 0.59
N GLU A 26 -6.48 19.02 1.15
CA GLU A 26 -5.89 19.26 2.47
C GLU A 26 -6.61 18.50 3.58
N TYR A 27 -5.84 18.02 4.57
CA TYR A 27 -6.39 17.32 5.73
C TYR A 27 -7.42 18.20 6.46
N GLU A 28 -8.57 17.60 6.87
CA GLU A 28 -9.73 18.29 7.46
C GLU A 28 -10.51 19.21 6.49
N ASN A 29 -10.22 19.17 5.18
CA ASN A 29 -10.92 20.02 4.20
C ASN A 29 -11.40 19.24 2.95
N PRO A 30 -12.58 18.56 2.97
CA PRO A 30 -13.42 18.21 4.14
C PRO A 30 -13.09 16.85 4.73
N HIS A 31 -12.04 16.15 4.25
CA HIS A 31 -11.75 14.76 4.58
C HIS A 31 -10.65 14.66 5.62
N THR A 32 -10.75 13.59 6.42
CA THR A 32 -9.71 13.22 7.38
C THR A 32 -9.22 11.80 7.12
N TRP A 33 -7.99 11.49 7.49
CA TRP A 33 -7.45 10.13 7.40
C TRP A 33 -6.50 9.82 8.53
N LYS A 34 -6.38 8.53 8.84
CA LYS A 34 -5.38 8.02 9.78
C LYS A 34 -4.75 6.77 9.19
N ILE A 35 -3.41 6.78 9.08
CA ILE A 35 -2.65 5.68 8.50
C ILE A 35 -2.03 4.88 9.65
N HIS A 36 -2.37 3.60 9.72
CA HIS A 36 -1.91 2.66 10.74
C HIS A 36 -0.89 1.71 10.14
N LYS A 37 0.38 1.90 10.43
CA LYS A 37 1.43 0.96 10.05
C LYS A 37 1.50 -0.24 10.98
N HIS A 38 1.94 -1.35 10.44
CA HIS A 38 2.20 -2.61 11.14
C HIS A 38 3.68 -3.00 11.03
N ARG A 39 4.03 -4.20 11.48
CA ARG A 39 5.39 -4.74 11.37
C ARG A 39 5.47 -5.81 10.27
N GLY A 40 5.06 -5.44 9.05
CA GLY A 40 4.98 -6.30 7.88
C GLY A 40 3.60 -6.92 7.71
N ILE A 41 3.44 -7.71 6.61
CA ILE A 41 2.18 -8.32 6.24
C ILE A 41 1.73 -9.40 7.23
N GLY A 42 2.62 -10.31 7.64
CA GLY A 42 2.30 -11.46 8.49
C GLY A 42 1.41 -12.50 7.79
N ARG A 43 0.54 -13.18 8.55
CA ARG A 43 -0.45 -14.12 8.05
C ARG A 43 -1.75 -14.00 8.83
N ILE A 44 -2.86 -14.36 8.21
CA ILE A 44 -4.15 -14.50 8.89
C ILE A 44 -4.02 -15.67 9.91
N PRO A 45 -4.46 -15.50 11.16
CA PRO A 45 -4.42 -16.57 12.15
C PRO A 45 -5.36 -17.70 11.75
N ASP A 46 -4.99 -18.96 12.12
CA ASP A 46 -5.78 -20.16 11.83
C ASP A 46 -7.22 -20.08 12.40
N ASP A 47 -7.36 -19.43 13.55
CA ASP A 47 -8.67 -19.03 14.10
C ASP A 47 -8.77 -17.49 14.09
N PRO A 48 -9.44 -16.89 13.09
CA PRO A 48 -9.61 -15.43 13.02
C PRO A 48 -10.46 -14.84 14.18
N MET A 49 -11.18 -15.68 14.93
CA MET A 49 -12.02 -15.22 16.05
C MET A 49 -11.23 -15.10 17.36
N GLN A 50 -10.06 -15.71 17.46
CA GLN A 50 -9.24 -15.66 18.67
C GLN A 50 -8.73 -14.25 18.97
N THR A 51 -8.35 -14.02 20.23
CA THR A 51 -7.65 -12.80 20.63
C THR A 51 -6.25 -12.81 20.02
N PRO A 52 -5.84 -11.72 19.31
CA PRO A 52 -4.53 -11.64 18.70
C PRO A 52 -3.39 -11.79 19.72
N ASN A 53 -2.33 -12.45 19.30
CA ASN A 53 -1.10 -12.51 20.10
C ASN A 53 -0.50 -11.08 20.20
N PRO A 54 -0.33 -10.50 21.39
CA PRO A 54 0.17 -9.12 21.55
C PRO A 54 1.62 -8.94 21.11
N ARG A 55 2.37 -10.02 20.90
CA ARG A 55 3.74 -9.99 20.36
C ARG A 55 3.80 -9.96 18.84
N ASP A 56 2.72 -10.36 18.16
CA ASP A 56 2.61 -10.30 16.72
C ASP A 56 1.80 -9.07 16.31
N THR A 57 2.48 -8.07 15.79
CA THR A 57 1.91 -6.78 15.37
C THR A 57 1.90 -6.63 13.85
N THR A 58 1.91 -7.76 13.13
CA THR A 58 1.78 -7.78 11.67
C THR A 58 0.33 -7.48 11.24
N LEU A 59 0.18 -7.00 10.01
CA LEU A 59 -1.11 -6.52 9.52
C LEU A 59 -2.16 -7.64 9.51
N LEU A 60 -1.89 -8.74 8.82
CA LEU A 60 -2.87 -9.83 8.66
C LEU A 60 -3.19 -10.54 9.97
N HIS A 61 -2.22 -10.61 10.91
CA HIS A 61 -2.48 -11.18 12.23
C HIS A 61 -3.49 -10.35 13.03
N LEU A 62 -3.40 -9.03 12.94
CA LEU A 62 -4.29 -8.12 13.67
C LEU A 62 -5.60 -7.82 12.91
N LEU A 63 -5.64 -8.04 11.60
CA LEU A 63 -6.72 -7.61 10.74
C LEU A 63 -8.10 -8.14 11.16
N PRO A 64 -8.30 -9.44 11.46
CA PRO A 64 -9.61 -9.94 11.86
C PRO A 64 -10.18 -9.24 13.11
N ALA A 65 -9.33 -9.03 14.12
CA ALA A 65 -9.74 -8.33 15.34
C ALA A 65 -10.04 -6.85 15.10
N LYS A 66 -9.26 -6.19 14.24
CA LYS A 66 -9.49 -4.78 13.86
C LYS A 66 -10.82 -4.62 13.11
N LEU A 67 -11.10 -5.48 12.12
CA LEU A 67 -12.36 -5.43 11.37
C LEU A 67 -13.56 -5.62 12.31
N ARG A 68 -13.52 -6.61 13.21
CA ARG A 68 -14.56 -6.78 14.25
C ARG A 68 -14.69 -5.59 15.19
N ALA A 69 -13.59 -4.92 15.53
CA ALA A 69 -13.65 -3.72 16.36
C ALA A 69 -14.31 -2.55 15.62
N TYR A 70 -14.01 -2.37 14.33
CA TYR A 70 -14.64 -1.36 13.50
C TYR A 70 -16.14 -1.63 13.29
N SER A 71 -16.54 -2.89 13.07
CA SER A 71 -17.96 -3.27 12.91
C SER A 71 -18.79 -3.04 14.18
N LYS A 72 -18.20 -3.23 15.37
CA LYS A 72 -18.86 -2.96 16.66
C LYS A 72 -19.00 -1.47 16.99
N ALA A 73 -18.27 -0.61 16.33
CA ALA A 73 -18.33 0.85 16.48
C ALA A 73 -18.56 1.51 15.11
N PRO A 74 -19.73 1.27 14.46
CA PRO A 74 -20.00 1.77 13.13
C PRO A 74 -20.07 3.30 13.11
N ARG A 75 -19.55 3.88 12.02
CA ARG A 75 -19.63 5.31 11.72
C ARG A 75 -19.96 5.47 10.24
N ALA A 76 -21.04 6.17 9.93
CA ALA A 76 -21.49 6.37 8.54
C ALA A 76 -20.50 7.20 7.70
N ASP A 77 -19.65 8.00 8.37
CA ASP A 77 -18.63 8.83 7.74
C ASP A 77 -17.25 8.16 7.66
N ARG A 78 -17.14 6.85 7.96
CA ARG A 78 -15.85 6.14 8.03
C ARG A 78 -15.76 5.01 7.02
N VAL A 79 -14.65 4.97 6.29
CA VAL A 79 -14.24 3.88 5.40
C VAL A 79 -12.92 3.29 5.90
N ILE A 80 -12.83 1.96 5.92
CA ILE A 80 -11.60 1.23 6.21
C ILE A 80 -10.95 0.86 4.88
N ILE A 81 -9.70 1.23 4.69
CA ILE A 81 -8.89 0.83 3.54
C ILE A 81 -7.75 -0.04 4.05
N VAL A 82 -7.59 -1.22 3.50
CA VAL A 82 -6.47 -2.10 3.79
C VAL A 82 -5.61 -2.17 2.54
N LEU A 83 -4.45 -1.53 2.55
CA LEU A 83 -3.50 -1.57 1.43
C LEU A 83 -2.43 -2.60 1.72
N LEU A 84 -2.22 -3.51 0.78
CA LEU A 84 -1.34 -4.66 0.85
C LEU A 84 -0.44 -4.72 -0.38
N ASP A 85 0.81 -5.12 -0.19
CA ASP A 85 1.62 -5.61 -1.29
C ASP A 85 1.12 -7.02 -1.68
N LEU A 86 0.93 -7.27 -2.98
CA LEU A 86 0.46 -8.58 -3.45
C LEU A 86 1.56 -9.65 -3.31
N ASP A 87 2.82 -9.22 -3.34
CA ASP A 87 3.97 -10.12 -3.45
C ASP A 87 3.81 -11.10 -4.65
N ASP A 88 3.94 -12.39 -4.39
CA ASP A 88 3.80 -13.49 -5.37
C ASP A 88 2.44 -14.22 -5.31
N LYS A 89 1.46 -13.63 -4.60
CA LYS A 89 0.15 -14.26 -4.40
C LYS A 89 -0.76 -14.13 -5.61
N ASP A 90 -1.67 -15.09 -5.76
CA ASP A 90 -2.80 -14.95 -6.66
C ASP A 90 -3.79 -13.91 -6.09
N LEU A 91 -4.06 -12.87 -6.89
CA LEU A 91 -4.89 -11.75 -6.47
C LEU A 91 -6.31 -12.18 -6.10
N GLU A 92 -6.93 -13.01 -6.91
CA GLU A 92 -8.33 -13.41 -6.68
C GLU A 92 -8.44 -14.29 -5.44
N ILE A 93 -7.54 -15.27 -5.29
CA ILE A 93 -7.53 -16.16 -4.11
C ILE A 93 -7.30 -15.34 -2.85
N PHE A 94 -6.31 -14.46 -2.85
CA PHE A 94 -5.99 -13.64 -1.69
C PHE A 94 -7.09 -12.62 -1.36
N TYR A 95 -7.71 -12.03 -2.37
CA TYR A 95 -8.85 -11.13 -2.17
C TYR A 95 -10.04 -11.85 -1.53
N GLN A 96 -10.38 -13.07 -1.98
CA GLN A 96 -11.46 -13.86 -1.40
C GLN A 96 -11.15 -14.30 0.04
N GLU A 97 -9.90 -14.63 0.34
CA GLU A 97 -9.45 -14.91 1.72
C GLU A 97 -9.71 -13.71 2.63
N LEU A 98 -9.30 -12.51 2.21
CA LEU A 98 -9.54 -11.26 2.97
C LEU A 98 -11.02 -10.94 3.10
N ARG A 99 -11.80 -11.11 2.03
CA ARG A 99 -13.25 -10.88 2.07
C ARG A 99 -13.96 -11.81 3.03
N SER A 100 -13.50 -13.06 3.18
CA SER A 100 -14.09 -13.99 4.13
C SER A 100 -14.06 -13.49 5.58
N LEU A 101 -13.09 -12.63 5.92
CA LEU A 101 -12.99 -12.02 7.24
C LEU A 101 -14.15 -11.05 7.53
N LEU A 102 -14.73 -10.43 6.50
CA LEU A 102 -15.87 -9.52 6.67
C LEU A 102 -17.12 -10.28 7.11
N ALA A 103 -17.28 -11.54 6.70
CA ALA A 103 -18.38 -12.39 7.14
C ALA A 103 -18.35 -12.74 8.64
N LEU A 104 -17.19 -12.52 9.29
CA LEU A 104 -17.01 -12.72 10.74
C LEU A 104 -17.32 -11.46 11.56
N CYS A 105 -17.78 -10.40 10.92
CA CYS A 105 -18.05 -9.11 11.54
C CYS A 105 -19.56 -8.92 11.76
N ASP A 106 -19.92 -8.49 12.98
CA ASP A 106 -21.31 -8.13 13.31
C ASP A 106 -21.52 -6.64 13.03
N GLY A 107 -22.43 -6.30 12.15
CA GLY A 107 -22.78 -4.91 11.87
C GLY A 107 -22.26 -4.40 10.51
N GLU A 108 -22.85 -3.30 10.08
CA GLU A 108 -22.57 -2.66 8.80
C GLU A 108 -21.39 -1.67 8.95
N PHE A 109 -20.36 -1.86 8.15
CA PHE A 109 -19.25 -0.95 8.00
C PHE A 109 -18.63 -1.14 6.62
N GLU A 110 -17.94 -0.14 6.14
CA GLU A 110 -17.31 -0.21 4.83
C GLU A 110 -15.81 -0.49 4.96
N ALA A 111 -15.38 -1.57 4.31
CA ALA A 111 -13.97 -1.96 4.24
C ALA A 111 -13.60 -2.42 2.84
N ASN A 112 -12.52 -1.87 2.31
CA ASN A 112 -11.98 -2.17 0.98
C ASN A 112 -10.55 -2.70 1.12
N PHE A 113 -10.24 -3.75 0.34
CA PHE A 113 -8.91 -4.30 0.21
C PHE A 113 -8.32 -3.83 -1.10
N GLU A 114 -7.20 -3.14 -1.03
CA GLU A 114 -6.47 -2.56 -2.15
C GLU A 114 -5.07 -3.17 -2.22
N PHE A 115 -4.56 -3.32 -3.43
CA PHE A 115 -3.29 -3.99 -3.65
C PHE A 115 -2.33 -3.12 -4.47
N ALA A 116 -1.10 -3.00 -4.01
CA ALA A 116 0.01 -2.69 -4.88
C ALA A 116 0.46 -4.00 -5.52
N ILE A 117 0.48 -4.07 -6.87
CA ILE A 117 0.81 -5.31 -7.55
C ILE A 117 2.30 -5.60 -7.41
N GLU A 118 2.60 -6.76 -6.89
CA GLU A 118 3.86 -7.18 -6.32
C GLU A 118 4.25 -6.31 -5.11
N GLU A 119 4.61 -5.04 -5.31
CA GLU A 119 5.08 -4.15 -4.25
C GLU A 119 4.72 -2.68 -4.57
N LEU A 120 4.72 -1.82 -3.55
CA LEU A 120 4.41 -0.39 -3.67
C LEU A 120 5.26 0.34 -4.74
N GLU A 121 6.46 -0.15 -5.02
CA GLU A 121 7.35 0.40 -6.05
C GLU A 121 6.73 0.39 -7.45
N ALA A 122 5.74 -0.46 -7.72
CA ALA A 122 4.97 -0.45 -8.97
C ALA A 122 4.29 0.91 -9.21
N TRP A 123 3.81 1.56 -8.15
CA TRP A 123 3.19 2.87 -8.23
C TRP A 123 4.19 3.96 -8.64
N TYR A 124 5.44 3.86 -8.17
CA TYR A 124 6.52 4.79 -8.54
C TYR A 124 6.94 4.60 -9.99
N LEU A 125 7.04 3.35 -10.44
CA LEU A 125 7.38 3.01 -11.83
C LEU A 125 6.30 3.44 -12.84
N GLY A 126 5.06 3.59 -12.35
CA GLY A 126 3.93 4.12 -13.13
C GLY A 126 4.04 5.60 -13.48
N ASP A 127 4.94 6.36 -12.83
CA ASP A 127 5.15 7.79 -13.10
C ASP A 127 6.62 8.07 -13.46
N ARG A 128 6.92 8.01 -14.75
CA ARG A 128 8.28 8.26 -15.26
C ARG A 128 8.77 9.68 -14.99
N ASN A 129 7.87 10.68 -14.98
CA ASN A 129 8.23 12.05 -14.71
C ASN A 129 8.64 12.24 -13.26
N ALA A 130 7.94 11.58 -12.33
CA ALA A 130 8.31 11.56 -10.92
C ALA A 130 9.69 10.93 -10.71
N LEU A 131 10.00 9.85 -11.45
CA LEU A 131 11.32 9.21 -11.39
C LEU A 131 12.44 10.13 -11.87
N VAL A 132 12.23 10.87 -12.97
CA VAL A 132 13.21 11.86 -13.48
C VAL A 132 13.39 13.00 -12.48
N ALA A 133 12.29 13.49 -11.89
CA ALA A 133 12.37 14.57 -10.90
C ALA A 133 13.06 14.12 -9.59
N PHE A 134 12.90 12.85 -9.22
CA PHE A 134 13.61 12.25 -8.09
C PHE A 134 15.09 12.05 -8.37
N ASN A 135 15.42 11.47 -9.52
CA ASN A 135 16.79 11.21 -9.95
C ASN A 135 16.94 11.48 -11.45
N PRO A 136 17.54 12.65 -11.85
CA PRO A 136 17.76 12.98 -13.26
C PRO A 136 18.64 11.96 -14.01
N ASP A 137 19.46 11.20 -13.30
CA ASP A 137 20.36 10.18 -13.87
C ASP A 137 19.73 8.78 -13.92
N ILE A 138 18.39 8.69 -13.69
CA ILE A 138 17.70 7.40 -13.69
C ILE A 138 17.83 6.68 -15.04
N ARG A 139 18.14 5.40 -15.00
CA ARG A 139 18.49 4.60 -16.18
C ARG A 139 17.26 3.87 -16.74
N PHE A 140 16.45 4.55 -17.56
CA PHE A 140 15.28 3.94 -18.19
C PHE A 140 15.57 2.71 -19.04
N GLY A 141 16.79 2.56 -19.58
CA GLY A 141 17.20 1.33 -20.26
C GLY A 141 17.15 0.08 -19.37
N ALA A 142 17.25 0.24 -18.05
CA ALA A 142 17.08 -0.86 -17.09
C ALA A 142 15.61 -1.26 -16.88
N LEU A 143 14.66 -0.49 -17.38
CA LEU A 143 13.21 -0.72 -17.28
C LEU A 143 12.61 -1.25 -18.60
N THR A 144 13.42 -1.61 -19.61
CA THR A 144 12.92 -2.03 -20.92
C THR A 144 12.00 -3.25 -20.83
N ASP A 145 12.35 -4.21 -19.94
CA ASP A 145 11.61 -5.45 -19.76
C ASP A 145 10.61 -5.38 -18.60
N TYR A 146 10.47 -4.23 -17.97
CA TYR A 146 9.49 -4.05 -16.91
C TYR A 146 8.07 -3.99 -17.48
N VAL A 147 7.19 -4.82 -16.94
CA VAL A 147 5.77 -4.81 -17.25
C VAL A 147 5.03 -4.22 -16.06
N GLN A 148 4.33 -3.09 -16.28
CA GLN A 148 3.62 -2.38 -15.23
C GLN A 148 2.58 -3.29 -14.56
N ASP A 149 2.56 -3.27 -13.24
CA ASP A 149 1.65 -4.06 -12.41
C ASP A 149 1.68 -5.56 -12.73
N SER A 150 2.89 -6.11 -12.85
CA SER A 150 3.11 -7.56 -12.98
C SER A 150 4.09 -8.05 -11.91
N ILE A 151 4.02 -9.34 -11.59
CA ILE A 151 4.97 -10.00 -10.67
C ILE A 151 6.25 -10.30 -11.47
N CYS A 152 7.24 -9.45 -11.38
CA CYS A 152 8.45 -9.53 -12.21
C CYS A 152 9.73 -9.06 -11.53
N GLY A 153 9.69 -8.74 -10.24
CA GLY A 153 10.80 -8.16 -9.50
C GLY A 153 10.78 -6.63 -9.57
N THR A 154 9.64 -6.03 -9.21
CA THR A 154 9.36 -4.60 -9.30
C THR A 154 10.42 -3.73 -8.60
N TRP A 155 10.77 -4.06 -7.34
CA TRP A 155 11.78 -3.29 -6.64
C TRP A 155 13.18 -3.47 -7.25
N GLU A 156 13.50 -4.65 -7.79
CA GLU A 156 14.76 -4.91 -8.49
C GLU A 156 14.87 -4.08 -9.78
N PHE A 157 13.78 -3.87 -10.50
CA PHE A 157 13.75 -2.97 -11.67
C PHE A 157 14.01 -1.54 -11.25
N LEU A 158 13.34 -1.04 -10.22
CA LEU A 158 13.58 0.30 -9.70
C LEU A 158 15.03 0.44 -9.18
N ALA A 159 15.54 -0.56 -8.47
CA ALA A 159 16.93 -0.57 -8.01
C ALA A 159 17.94 -0.56 -9.16
N ARG A 160 17.74 -1.35 -10.23
CA ARG A 160 18.61 -1.30 -11.41
C ARG A 160 18.60 0.07 -12.08
N ALA A 161 17.44 0.72 -12.09
CA ALA A 161 17.29 2.03 -12.71
C ALA A 161 17.94 3.14 -11.88
N ASP A 162 17.73 3.14 -10.57
CA ASP A 162 18.20 4.17 -9.64
C ASP A 162 19.62 3.87 -9.11
N ASP A 163 19.77 2.78 -8.37
CA ASP A 163 21.01 2.40 -7.69
C ASP A 163 21.22 0.88 -7.69
N PRO A 164 21.91 0.29 -8.69
CA PRO A 164 22.16 -1.15 -8.75
C PRO A 164 22.98 -1.70 -7.60
N SER A 165 23.70 -0.87 -6.85
CA SER A 165 24.56 -1.34 -5.75
C SER A 165 23.73 -2.03 -4.65
N VAL A 166 22.44 -1.66 -4.51
CA VAL A 166 21.52 -2.29 -3.56
C VAL A 166 21.21 -3.75 -3.89
N LEU A 167 21.34 -4.16 -5.17
CA LEU A 167 21.06 -5.53 -5.62
C LEU A 167 22.18 -6.52 -5.23
N THR A 168 23.36 -6.03 -4.87
CA THR A 168 24.44 -6.88 -4.36
C THR A 168 24.17 -7.40 -2.95
N GLN A 169 23.14 -6.85 -2.29
CA GLN A 169 22.72 -7.18 -0.95
C GLN A 169 21.47 -8.08 -0.98
N LYS A 170 21.21 -8.80 0.12
CA LYS A 170 19.96 -9.54 0.25
C LYS A 170 18.77 -8.56 0.24
N LYS A 171 17.64 -8.93 -0.40
CA LYS A 171 16.41 -8.13 -0.53
C LYS A 171 15.95 -7.49 0.80
N ARG A 172 16.14 -8.16 1.93
CA ARG A 172 15.81 -7.65 3.28
C ARG A 172 17.03 -7.16 4.06
N SER A 173 18.12 -6.82 3.38
CA SER A 173 19.25 -6.20 4.04
C SER A 173 18.89 -4.80 4.56
N ARG A 174 19.66 -4.29 5.55
CA ARG A 174 19.46 -2.92 6.03
C ARG A 174 19.54 -1.90 4.89
N HIS A 175 20.47 -2.10 3.97
CA HIS A 175 20.69 -1.21 2.84
C HIS A 175 19.48 -1.16 1.88
N SER A 176 18.91 -2.33 1.52
CA SER A 176 17.69 -2.38 0.67
C SER A 176 16.48 -1.77 1.37
N LEU A 177 16.30 -2.00 2.68
CA LEU A 177 15.22 -1.39 3.45
C LEU A 177 15.38 0.14 3.58
N ASP A 178 16.62 0.63 3.72
CA ASP A 178 16.87 2.06 3.78
C ASP A 178 16.61 2.71 2.41
N LYS A 179 16.90 2.01 1.31
CA LYS A 179 16.59 2.48 -0.05
C LYS A 179 15.07 2.54 -0.31
N LYS A 180 14.31 1.53 0.09
CA LYS A 180 12.84 1.57 0.02
C LYS A 180 12.25 2.75 0.82
N LYS A 181 12.80 3.05 2.00
CA LYS A 181 12.41 4.25 2.76
C LYS A 181 12.80 5.56 2.06
N GLU A 182 13.93 5.58 1.38
CA GLU A 182 14.33 6.74 0.57
C GLU A 182 13.33 6.99 -0.55
N TRP A 183 13.00 5.96 -1.35
CA TRP A 183 12.02 6.05 -2.43
C TRP A 183 10.66 6.50 -1.93
N SER A 184 10.14 5.88 -0.85
CA SER A 184 8.84 6.23 -0.27
C SER A 184 8.75 7.68 0.23
N LYS A 185 9.88 8.32 0.51
CA LYS A 185 9.96 9.73 0.93
C LYS A 185 10.17 10.68 -0.24
N LYS A 186 10.97 10.27 -1.23
CA LYS A 186 11.49 11.19 -2.25
C LYS A 186 10.72 11.13 -3.57
N ILE A 187 10.13 10.00 -3.96
CA ILE A 187 9.40 9.86 -5.23
C ILE A 187 7.98 10.45 -5.13
N PRO A 188 7.16 10.13 -4.10
CA PRO A 188 5.78 10.58 -4.01
C PRO A 188 5.56 12.11 -4.09
N PRO A 189 6.47 12.98 -3.60
CA PRO A 189 6.31 14.42 -3.79
C PRO A 189 6.20 14.84 -5.26
N HIS A 190 6.84 14.10 -6.17
CA HIS A 190 6.89 14.39 -7.61
C HIS A 190 5.80 13.69 -8.41
N MET A 191 5.12 12.69 -7.83
CA MET A 191 4.08 11.95 -8.54
C MET A 191 2.91 12.86 -8.91
N ASP A 192 2.46 12.74 -10.15
CA ASP A 192 1.17 13.25 -10.60
C ASP A 192 0.12 12.15 -10.45
N VAL A 193 -0.77 12.32 -9.47
CA VAL A 193 -1.77 11.31 -9.14
C VAL A 193 -2.80 11.09 -10.24
N ASP A 194 -2.97 12.06 -11.15
CA ASP A 194 -3.95 12.00 -12.24
C ASP A 194 -3.37 11.44 -13.54
N SER A 195 -2.04 11.26 -13.62
CA SER A 195 -1.36 10.76 -14.85
C SER A 195 -0.51 9.52 -14.63
N ASN A 196 -0.67 8.83 -13.49
CA ASN A 196 0.06 7.61 -13.18
C ASN A 196 -0.42 6.42 -14.06
N ASN A 197 0.53 5.66 -14.62
CA ASN A 197 0.24 4.52 -15.50
C ASN A 197 0.05 3.19 -14.76
N SER A 198 0.16 3.14 -13.44
CA SER A 198 -0.11 1.93 -12.66
C SER A 198 -1.62 1.70 -12.52
N PRO A 199 -2.19 0.62 -13.08
CA PRO A 199 -3.59 0.27 -12.91
C PRO A 199 -4.00 0.09 -11.44
N SER A 200 -3.14 -0.51 -10.61
CA SER A 200 -3.41 -0.72 -9.20
C SER A 200 -3.45 0.60 -8.42
N PHE A 201 -2.55 1.54 -8.73
CA PHE A 201 -2.62 2.89 -8.18
C PHE A 201 -3.91 3.61 -8.60
N ASN A 202 -4.29 3.52 -9.87
CA ASN A 202 -5.50 4.16 -10.39
C ASN A 202 -6.78 3.54 -9.77
N THR A 203 -6.77 2.25 -9.46
CA THR A 203 -7.84 1.58 -8.73
C THR A 203 -7.95 2.14 -7.30
N PHE A 204 -6.84 2.20 -6.58
CA PHE A 204 -6.77 2.80 -5.24
C PHE A 204 -7.24 4.27 -5.23
N LEU A 205 -6.73 5.09 -6.17
CA LEU A 205 -7.12 6.49 -6.36
C LEU A 205 -8.64 6.64 -6.58
N SER A 206 -9.18 5.86 -7.53
CA SER A 206 -10.60 5.92 -7.89
C SER A 206 -11.50 5.52 -6.71
N ARG A 207 -11.09 4.51 -5.95
CA ARG A 207 -11.80 4.05 -4.77
C ARG A 207 -11.85 5.13 -3.67
N LEU A 208 -10.71 5.74 -3.36
CA LEU A 208 -10.67 6.82 -2.38
C LEU A 208 -11.58 7.99 -2.80
N ARG A 209 -11.51 8.38 -4.07
CA ARG A 209 -12.31 9.49 -4.59
C ARG A 209 -13.81 9.17 -4.65
N ALA A 210 -14.19 7.92 -4.92
CA ALA A 210 -15.58 7.51 -4.90
C ALA A 210 -16.23 7.63 -3.52
N HIS A 211 -15.46 7.43 -2.44
CA HIS A 211 -15.92 7.65 -1.07
C HIS A 211 -15.87 9.11 -0.62
N ALA A 212 -15.19 9.96 -1.36
CA ALA A 212 -14.99 11.37 -1.02
C ALA A 212 -16.09 12.30 -1.59
N ILE A 213 -17.13 11.73 -2.22
CA ILE A 213 -18.25 12.47 -2.82
C ILE A 213 -19.32 12.79 -1.78
#